data_5737d40007e1eb2159e65e244f0b25d4
#
_entry.id   5737d40007e1eb2159e65e244f0b25d4
#
_cell.length_a   1.000
_cell.length_b   1.000
_cell.length_c   1.000
_cell.angle_alpha   90.00
_cell.angle_beta   90.00
_cell.angle_gamma   90.00
#
_symmetry.space_group_name_H-M   'P 1'
#
loop_
_entity.id
_entity.type
_entity.pdbx_description
1 polymer ?
#
loop_
_entity_poly.entity_id
_entity_poly.type
_entity_poly.pdbx_seq_one_letter_code
_entity_poly.pdbx_strand_id
1 'polypeptide(L)'
;MQDSNTPIIGMIVPPAPRRVPADGGRLYPGLPFIATGLGRGSVTPEGYDAVIESVVDHACRLKEEGAAVISLMGTSLSFYRGAAFNRALTAAMHDATGLPCTTMSTAVLNGLRALDVARVALATAYIDDVNDRLAAFLAEEGLVPAGCRSLGITGVDAMGRVDTDTLVDLCVRAIEAAPDSDAILLSCGGLQTLDAIPEVERRLGVPVVSSSPAGFWDAVRLAGSGAKAATGYGRLLGA
;
A
#
# COMPACT_ATOMS: atom_id res chain seq x y z
N MET A 1 -7.91 -28.69 8.04
CA MET A 1 -8.19 -28.92 6.61
C MET A 1 -8.41 -27.54 6.01
N GLN A 2 -7.49 -27.04 5.19
CA GLN A 2 -7.74 -25.83 4.42
C GLN A 2 -8.84 -26.15 3.42
N ASP A 3 -9.89 -25.33 3.39
CA ASP A 3 -10.94 -25.42 2.36
C ASP A 3 -10.28 -25.27 0.99
N SER A 4 -10.46 -26.24 0.11
CA SER A 4 -9.88 -26.30 -1.24
C SER A 4 -10.32 -25.15 -2.16
N ASN A 5 -11.10 -24.19 -1.64
CA ASN A 5 -11.67 -23.06 -2.37
C ASN A 5 -11.16 -21.68 -1.88
N THR A 6 -10.21 -21.64 -0.92
CA THR A 6 -9.69 -20.35 -0.43
C THR A 6 -8.69 -19.78 -1.43
N PRO A 7 -8.92 -18.56 -1.98
CA PRO A 7 -8.05 -17.98 -2.99
C PRO A 7 -6.66 -17.67 -2.40
N ILE A 8 -5.61 -18.01 -3.14
CA ILE A 8 -4.23 -17.66 -2.82
C ILE A 8 -3.98 -16.23 -3.30
N ILE A 9 -3.45 -15.39 -2.43
CA ILE A 9 -3.15 -13.98 -2.75
C ILE A 9 -1.65 -13.85 -3.03
N GLY A 10 -1.33 -13.50 -4.28
CA GLY A 10 0.03 -13.30 -4.75
C GLY A 10 0.50 -11.87 -4.52
N MET A 11 1.71 -11.72 -3.97
CA MET A 11 2.30 -10.42 -3.66
C MET A 11 3.66 -10.25 -4.31
N ILE A 12 3.84 -9.16 -5.06
CA ILE A 12 5.13 -8.72 -5.58
C ILE A 12 5.67 -7.69 -4.60
N VAL A 13 6.72 -8.03 -3.87
CA VAL A 13 7.23 -7.21 -2.75
C VAL A 13 8.61 -6.65 -3.07
N PRO A 14 8.77 -5.34 -3.32
CA PRO A 14 10.08 -4.70 -3.42
C PRO A 14 10.60 -4.31 -2.02
N PRO A 15 11.89 -4.37 -1.75
CA PRO A 15 12.98 -5.11 -2.41
C PRO A 15 13.22 -6.50 -1.79
N ALA A 16 12.27 -7.01 -1.01
CA ALA A 16 12.47 -8.15 -0.13
C ALA A 16 12.57 -9.50 -0.88
N PRO A 17 13.39 -10.44 -0.41
CA PRO A 17 13.39 -11.78 -0.92
C PRO A 17 12.11 -12.51 -0.51
N ARG A 18 11.22 -12.84 -1.47
CA ARG A 18 10.06 -13.76 -1.36
C ARG A 18 9.38 -13.85 0.02
N ARG A 19 9.21 -12.72 0.72
CA ARG A 19 8.64 -12.70 2.06
C ARG A 19 7.36 -11.88 2.10
N VAL A 20 6.26 -12.51 2.46
CA VAL A 20 4.99 -11.82 2.74
C VAL A 20 5.21 -10.86 3.93
N PRO A 21 4.82 -9.57 3.81
CA PRO A 21 4.88 -8.65 4.94
C PRO A 21 4.06 -9.17 6.13
N ALA A 22 4.54 -8.94 7.35
CA ALA A 22 3.94 -9.48 8.58
C ALA A 22 2.48 -9.06 8.79
N ASP A 23 2.08 -7.93 8.23
CA ASP A 23 0.72 -7.41 8.28
C ASP A 23 -0.32 -8.41 7.73
N GLY A 24 0.04 -9.17 6.68
CA GLY A 24 -0.87 -10.15 6.10
C GLY A 24 -1.35 -11.20 7.10
N GLY A 25 -0.41 -11.80 7.85
CA GLY A 25 -0.73 -12.79 8.87
C GLY A 25 -1.46 -12.21 10.09
N ARG A 26 -1.20 -10.93 10.42
CA ARG A 26 -1.91 -10.23 11.50
C ARG A 26 -3.34 -9.85 11.10
N LEU A 27 -3.53 -9.38 9.87
CA LEU A 27 -4.83 -8.92 9.37
C LEU A 27 -5.74 -10.06 8.94
N TYR A 28 -5.18 -11.08 8.30
CA TYR A 28 -5.94 -12.18 7.69
C TYR A 28 -5.28 -13.54 8.00
N PRO A 29 -5.28 -13.98 9.27
CA PRO A 29 -4.53 -15.16 9.71
C PRO A 29 -4.97 -16.48 9.05
N GLY A 30 -6.16 -16.49 8.43
CA GLY A 30 -6.69 -17.68 7.74
C GLY A 30 -6.47 -17.71 6.23
N LEU A 31 -5.90 -16.65 5.63
CA LEU A 31 -5.72 -16.58 4.18
C LEU A 31 -4.30 -16.99 3.77
N PRO A 32 -4.17 -17.75 2.67
CA PRO A 32 -2.88 -18.08 2.09
C PRO A 32 -2.34 -16.90 1.28
N PHE A 33 -1.16 -16.41 1.68
CA PHE A 33 -0.39 -15.42 0.93
C PHE A 33 0.88 -16.05 0.41
N ILE A 34 1.22 -15.77 -0.84
CA ILE A 34 2.53 -16.10 -1.42
C ILE A 34 3.20 -14.82 -1.90
N ALA A 35 4.52 -14.77 -1.94
CA ALA A 35 5.24 -13.58 -2.34
C ALA A 35 6.42 -13.89 -3.25
N THR A 36 6.73 -12.93 -4.12
CA THR A 36 7.98 -12.88 -4.89
C THR A 36 8.62 -11.51 -4.70
N GLY A 37 9.95 -11.45 -4.71
CA GLY A 37 10.70 -10.20 -4.51
C GLY A 37 11.21 -9.64 -5.83
N LEU A 38 11.04 -8.33 -6.06
CA LEU A 38 11.55 -7.66 -7.27
C LEU A 38 13.09 -7.53 -7.32
N GLY A 39 13.79 -7.86 -6.22
CA GLY A 39 15.21 -7.56 -6.10
C GLY A 39 15.48 -6.07 -5.87
N ARG A 40 16.76 -5.70 -5.88
CA ARG A 40 17.17 -4.29 -5.76
C ARG A 40 17.23 -3.66 -7.15
N GLY A 41 16.14 -3.06 -7.60
CA GLY A 41 16.15 -2.16 -8.75
C GLY A 41 16.62 -0.77 -8.31
N SER A 42 17.42 -0.10 -9.12
CA SER A 42 17.67 1.34 -8.93
C SER A 42 16.41 2.11 -9.32
N VAL A 43 16.00 3.04 -8.45
CA VAL A 43 14.88 3.95 -8.73
C VAL A 43 15.40 5.07 -9.63
N THR A 44 15.65 4.76 -10.92
CA THR A 44 16.04 5.73 -11.95
C THR A 44 14.95 5.77 -13.03
N PRO A 45 14.81 6.89 -13.78
CA PRO A 45 13.86 6.96 -14.88
C PRO A 45 13.99 5.82 -15.90
N GLU A 46 15.21 5.44 -16.25
CA GLU A 46 15.50 4.33 -17.16
C GLU A 46 15.17 2.96 -16.54
N GLY A 47 15.25 2.85 -15.22
CA GLY A 47 14.91 1.63 -14.49
C GLY A 47 13.42 1.33 -14.45
N TYR A 48 12.54 2.31 -14.73
CA TYR A 48 11.10 2.09 -14.63
C TYR A 48 10.52 1.24 -15.76
N ASP A 49 11.04 1.33 -16.98
CA ASP A 49 10.57 0.47 -18.07
C ASP A 49 11.02 -0.98 -17.86
N ALA A 50 12.25 -1.19 -17.39
CA ALA A 50 12.72 -2.49 -16.92
C ALA A 50 11.94 -3.02 -15.71
N VAL A 51 11.39 -2.14 -14.87
CA VAL A 51 10.52 -2.51 -13.75
C VAL A 51 9.20 -3.09 -14.26
N ILE A 52 8.58 -2.53 -15.32
CA ILE A 52 7.33 -3.08 -15.87
C ILE A 52 7.54 -4.54 -16.30
N GLU A 53 8.58 -4.81 -17.08
CA GLU A 53 8.90 -6.17 -17.54
C GLU A 53 9.14 -7.11 -16.34
N SER A 54 9.93 -6.67 -15.37
CA SER A 54 10.19 -7.45 -14.15
C SER A 54 8.93 -7.71 -13.33
N VAL A 55 8.04 -6.74 -13.19
CA VAL A 55 6.75 -6.89 -12.48
C VAL A 55 5.86 -7.91 -13.19
N VAL A 56 5.80 -7.89 -14.52
CA VAL A 56 5.03 -8.84 -15.32
C VAL A 56 5.56 -10.25 -15.15
N ASP A 57 6.88 -10.46 -15.22
CA ASP A 57 7.49 -11.77 -14.98
C ASP A 57 7.16 -12.32 -13.59
N HIS A 58 7.19 -11.47 -12.57
CA HIS A 58 6.83 -11.85 -11.22
C HIS A 58 5.33 -12.18 -11.09
N ALA A 59 4.48 -11.46 -11.81
CA ALA A 59 3.05 -11.73 -11.85
C ALA A 59 2.76 -13.11 -12.49
N CYS A 60 3.41 -13.43 -13.61
CA CYS A 60 3.30 -14.73 -14.25
C CYS A 60 3.74 -15.88 -13.34
N ARG A 61 4.86 -15.73 -12.62
CA ARG A 61 5.31 -16.73 -11.63
C ARG A 61 4.30 -16.96 -10.51
N LEU A 62 3.72 -15.89 -9.96
CA LEU A 62 2.69 -16.01 -8.93
C LEU A 62 1.44 -16.74 -9.45
N LYS A 63 1.05 -16.48 -10.70
CA LYS A 63 -0.02 -17.24 -11.36
C LYS A 63 0.31 -18.74 -11.45
N GLU A 64 1.52 -19.08 -11.88
CA GLU A 64 1.99 -20.46 -11.95
C GLU A 64 2.02 -21.13 -10.57
N GLU A 65 2.31 -20.38 -9.50
CA GLU A 65 2.26 -20.83 -8.10
C GLU A 65 0.83 -20.89 -7.54
N GLY A 66 -0.21 -20.59 -8.35
CA GLY A 66 -1.61 -20.75 -8.01
C GLY A 66 -2.28 -19.51 -7.43
N ALA A 67 -1.67 -18.32 -7.55
CA ALA A 67 -2.33 -17.08 -7.14
C ALA A 67 -3.65 -16.86 -7.90
N ALA A 68 -4.69 -16.43 -7.19
CA ALA A 68 -5.98 -16.04 -7.74
C ALA A 68 -6.10 -14.52 -7.96
N VAL A 69 -5.25 -13.74 -7.31
CA VAL A 69 -5.14 -12.28 -7.42
C VAL A 69 -3.68 -11.88 -7.23
N ILE A 70 -3.28 -10.76 -7.81
CA ILE A 70 -1.90 -10.25 -7.71
C ILE A 70 -1.90 -8.81 -7.22
N SER A 71 -1.07 -8.52 -6.21
CA SER A 71 -0.86 -7.18 -5.66
C SER A 71 0.61 -6.78 -5.72
N LEU A 72 0.92 -5.65 -6.35
CA LEU A 72 2.24 -5.02 -6.29
C LEU A 72 2.34 -4.18 -5.00
N MET A 73 3.10 -4.68 -4.02
CA MET A 73 3.24 -4.12 -2.67
C MET A 73 4.34 -3.05 -2.60
N GLY A 74 4.29 -2.07 -3.51
CA GLY A 74 5.27 -0.99 -3.60
C GLY A 74 4.60 0.36 -3.87
N THR A 75 4.39 1.18 -2.83
CA THR A 75 3.66 2.45 -2.97
C THR A 75 4.39 3.41 -3.90
N SER A 76 5.60 3.85 -3.54
CA SER A 76 6.36 4.78 -4.37
C SER A 76 6.65 4.22 -5.77
N LEU A 77 6.91 2.94 -5.88
CA LEU A 77 7.12 2.28 -7.16
C LEU A 77 5.93 2.44 -8.12
N SER A 78 4.71 2.41 -7.59
CA SER A 78 3.49 2.48 -8.40
C SER A 78 2.99 3.90 -8.66
N PHE A 79 3.27 4.90 -7.78
CA PHE A 79 2.84 6.28 -8.02
C PHE A 79 3.91 7.20 -8.63
N TYR A 80 5.20 6.84 -8.56
CA TYR A 80 6.31 7.75 -8.85
C TYR A 80 6.25 8.41 -10.24
N ARG A 81 5.70 7.75 -11.24
CA ARG A 81 5.50 8.27 -12.60
C ARG A 81 4.04 8.69 -12.88
N GLY A 82 3.25 8.94 -11.84
CA GLY A 82 1.88 9.42 -11.94
C GLY A 82 0.82 8.33 -12.18
N ALA A 83 -0.42 8.76 -12.28
CA ALA A 83 -1.59 7.87 -12.32
C ALA A 83 -1.66 7.01 -13.60
N ALA A 84 -1.26 7.57 -14.74
CA ALA A 84 -1.23 6.82 -16.00
C ALA A 84 -0.27 5.61 -15.92
N PHE A 85 0.90 5.80 -15.32
CA PHE A 85 1.87 4.73 -15.12
C PHE A 85 1.34 3.65 -14.16
N ASN A 86 0.71 4.04 -13.05
CA ASN A 86 0.09 3.11 -12.12
C ASN A 86 -0.98 2.24 -12.80
N ARG A 87 -1.82 2.85 -13.65
CA ARG A 87 -2.82 2.11 -14.45
C ARG A 87 -2.16 1.17 -15.47
N ALA A 88 -1.07 1.59 -16.12
CA ALA A 88 -0.33 0.76 -17.07
C ALA A 88 0.31 -0.46 -16.40
N LEU A 89 0.88 -0.32 -15.18
CA LEU A 89 1.38 -1.45 -14.38
C LEU A 89 0.28 -2.47 -14.07
N THR A 90 -0.87 -1.99 -13.63
CA THR A 90 -2.00 -2.87 -13.29
C THR A 90 -2.51 -3.60 -14.54
N ALA A 91 -2.65 -2.88 -15.66
CA ALA A 91 -3.08 -3.47 -16.93
C ALA A 91 -2.07 -4.52 -17.44
N ALA A 92 -0.77 -4.22 -17.42
CA ALA A 92 0.26 -5.15 -17.87
C ALA A 92 0.26 -6.47 -17.08
N MET A 93 0.12 -6.40 -15.75
CA MET A 93 -0.03 -7.59 -14.92
C MET A 93 -1.30 -8.38 -15.27
N HIS A 94 -2.43 -7.68 -15.47
CA HIS A 94 -3.70 -8.32 -15.83
C HIS A 94 -3.62 -8.98 -17.21
N ASP A 95 -3.12 -8.28 -18.21
CA ASP A 95 -3.02 -8.77 -19.61
C ASP A 95 -2.15 -10.02 -19.71
N ALA A 96 -1.04 -10.05 -18.96
CA ALA A 96 -0.15 -11.20 -18.96
C ALA A 96 -0.69 -12.42 -18.19
N THR A 97 -1.50 -12.18 -17.15
CA THR A 97 -1.95 -13.25 -16.26
C THR A 97 -3.40 -13.64 -16.43
N GLY A 98 -4.27 -12.73 -16.90
CA GLY A 98 -5.71 -12.89 -16.90
C GLY A 98 -6.32 -12.84 -15.49
N LEU A 99 -5.51 -12.52 -14.45
CA LEU A 99 -5.96 -12.45 -13.05
C LEU A 99 -6.35 -11.01 -12.68
N PRO A 100 -7.23 -10.83 -11.68
CA PRO A 100 -7.40 -9.53 -11.05
C PRO A 100 -6.07 -9.05 -10.47
N CYS A 101 -5.71 -7.79 -10.75
CA CYS A 101 -4.45 -7.20 -10.29
C CYS A 101 -4.67 -5.84 -9.65
N THR A 102 -3.87 -5.52 -8.66
CA THR A 102 -3.85 -4.21 -8.01
C THR A 102 -2.42 -3.78 -7.69
N THR A 103 -2.24 -2.50 -7.36
CA THR A 103 -0.99 -1.97 -6.82
C THR A 103 -1.26 -1.34 -5.45
N MET A 104 -0.23 -1.16 -4.65
CA MET A 104 -0.38 -0.50 -3.35
C MET A 104 -0.90 0.93 -3.48
N SER A 105 -0.57 1.66 -4.56
CA SER A 105 -1.14 2.99 -4.82
C SER A 105 -2.63 2.93 -5.18
N THR A 106 -3.04 1.97 -6.00
CA THR A 106 -4.46 1.71 -6.29
C THR A 106 -5.21 1.34 -5.01
N ALA A 107 -4.63 0.49 -4.18
CA ALA A 107 -5.22 0.08 -2.91
C ALA A 107 -5.41 1.27 -1.94
N VAL A 108 -4.43 2.17 -1.86
CA VAL A 108 -4.55 3.42 -1.10
C VAL A 108 -5.71 4.28 -1.61
N LEU A 109 -5.81 4.48 -2.92
CA LEU A 109 -6.93 5.23 -3.53
C LEU A 109 -8.28 4.57 -3.21
N ASN A 110 -8.37 3.25 -3.37
CA ASN A 110 -9.59 2.50 -3.07
C ASN A 110 -9.96 2.59 -1.58
N GLY A 111 -8.97 2.55 -0.68
CA GLY A 111 -9.17 2.73 0.76
C GLY A 111 -9.67 4.12 1.12
N LEU A 112 -9.09 5.18 0.53
CA LEU A 112 -9.55 6.55 0.73
C LEU A 112 -10.98 6.75 0.21
N ARG A 113 -11.29 6.21 -0.97
CA ARG A 113 -12.65 6.25 -1.57
C ARG A 113 -13.68 5.47 -0.75
N ALA A 114 -13.31 4.30 -0.20
CA ALA A 114 -14.21 3.52 0.66
C ALA A 114 -14.59 4.23 1.96
N LEU A 115 -13.80 5.22 2.36
CA LEU A 115 -14.04 6.08 3.52
C LEU A 115 -14.59 7.46 3.17
N ASP A 116 -15.02 7.66 1.91
CA ASP A 116 -15.54 8.94 1.38
C ASP A 116 -14.60 10.13 1.58
N VAL A 117 -13.28 9.91 1.53
CA VAL A 117 -12.24 10.93 1.72
C VAL A 117 -12.08 11.76 0.47
N ALA A 118 -12.18 13.09 0.59
CA ALA A 118 -11.87 14.05 -0.45
C ALA A 118 -10.55 14.80 -0.17
N ARG A 119 -10.29 15.13 1.10
CA ARG A 119 -9.13 15.91 1.53
C ARG A 119 -8.29 15.11 2.51
N VAL A 120 -6.99 14.95 2.22
CA VAL A 120 -6.11 14.02 2.95
C VAL A 120 -4.82 14.69 3.43
N ALA A 121 -4.53 14.54 4.73
CA ALA A 121 -3.24 14.91 5.30
C ALA A 121 -2.22 13.79 5.03
N LEU A 122 -0.99 14.16 4.63
CA LEU A 122 0.06 13.20 4.30
C LEU A 122 1.05 13.07 5.47
N ALA A 123 1.19 11.86 5.98
CA ALA A 123 2.22 11.44 6.92
C ALA A 123 3.08 10.38 6.23
N THR A 124 4.36 10.65 5.96
CA THR A 124 5.16 9.78 5.10
C THR A 124 6.55 9.51 5.66
N ALA A 125 7.21 8.47 5.15
CA ALA A 125 8.64 8.27 5.40
C ALA A 125 9.54 8.95 4.36
N TYR A 126 9.00 9.50 3.28
CA TYR A 126 9.73 9.88 2.07
C TYR A 126 10.49 11.20 2.20
N ILE A 127 11.41 11.43 1.26
CA ILE A 127 12.03 12.74 0.99
C ILE A 127 11.09 13.62 0.17
N ASP A 128 11.36 14.92 0.10
CA ASP A 128 10.45 15.92 -0.50
C ASP A 128 10.08 15.60 -1.95
N ASP A 129 11.04 15.25 -2.82
CA ASP A 129 10.75 14.88 -4.23
C ASP A 129 9.71 13.75 -4.34
N VAL A 130 9.79 12.75 -3.47
CA VAL A 130 8.84 11.62 -3.46
C VAL A 130 7.49 12.06 -2.89
N ASN A 131 7.47 12.96 -1.91
CA ASN A 131 6.25 13.54 -1.36
C ASN A 131 5.50 14.39 -2.40
N ASP A 132 6.22 15.20 -3.17
CA ASP A 132 5.65 16.01 -4.25
C ASP A 132 4.99 15.14 -5.33
N ARG A 133 5.64 14.03 -5.68
CA ARG A 133 5.07 13.04 -6.63
C ARG A 133 3.85 12.33 -6.06
N LEU A 134 3.84 11.99 -4.78
CA LEU A 134 2.66 11.42 -4.12
C LEU A 134 1.50 12.42 -4.15
N ALA A 135 1.75 13.68 -3.81
CA ALA A 135 0.73 14.72 -3.84
C ALA A 135 0.17 14.93 -5.26
N ALA A 136 1.03 14.99 -6.28
CA ALA A 136 0.62 15.08 -7.68
C ALA A 136 -0.24 13.88 -8.10
N PHE A 137 0.18 12.65 -7.76
CA PHE A 137 -0.57 11.44 -8.04
C PHE A 137 -1.97 11.44 -7.43
N LEU A 138 -2.08 11.85 -6.16
CA LEU A 138 -3.39 11.94 -5.48
C LEU A 138 -4.28 13.00 -6.13
N ALA A 139 -3.72 14.15 -6.53
CA ALA A 139 -4.44 15.20 -7.23
C ALA A 139 -4.93 14.74 -8.62
N GLU A 140 -4.12 14.01 -9.38
CA GLU A 140 -4.53 13.39 -10.66
C GLU A 140 -5.72 12.43 -10.49
N GLU A 141 -5.87 11.82 -9.32
CA GLU A 141 -6.96 10.90 -8.97
C GLU A 141 -8.15 11.58 -8.26
N GLY A 142 -8.17 12.93 -8.24
CA GLY A 142 -9.28 13.74 -7.75
C GLY A 142 -9.31 13.95 -6.23
N LEU A 143 -8.25 13.60 -5.52
CA LEU A 143 -8.10 13.88 -4.09
C LEU A 143 -7.38 15.21 -3.87
N VAL A 144 -7.60 15.83 -2.70
CA VAL A 144 -6.93 17.07 -2.31
C VAL A 144 -5.86 16.76 -1.24
N PRO A 145 -4.55 16.71 -1.60
CA PRO A 145 -3.48 16.64 -0.61
C PRO A 145 -3.45 17.96 0.18
N ALA A 146 -3.73 17.89 1.48
CA ALA A 146 -3.95 19.10 2.29
C ALA A 146 -2.68 19.63 2.97
N GLY A 147 -1.69 18.79 3.14
CA GLY A 147 -0.41 19.11 3.75
C GLY A 147 0.41 17.84 3.92
N CYS A 148 1.72 17.99 4.10
CA CYS A 148 2.63 16.87 4.27
C CYS A 148 3.54 17.07 5.48
N ARG A 149 3.74 15.99 6.23
CA ARG A 149 4.84 15.83 7.18
C ARG A 149 5.54 14.53 6.88
N SER A 150 6.86 14.56 6.87
CA SER A 150 7.66 13.40 6.52
C SER A 150 8.84 13.18 7.46
N LEU A 151 9.36 11.94 7.45
CA LEU A 151 10.55 11.55 8.20
C LEU A 151 11.85 11.75 7.39
N GLY A 152 11.76 11.96 6.06
CA GLY A 152 12.92 12.15 5.18
C GLY A 152 13.85 10.95 5.10
N ILE A 153 13.33 9.73 5.22
CA ILE A 153 14.13 8.50 5.26
C ILE A 153 14.40 8.00 3.84
N THR A 154 15.67 7.74 3.51
CA THR A 154 16.07 7.20 2.20
C THR A 154 16.33 5.69 2.21
N GLY A 155 16.58 5.09 3.37
CA GLY A 155 16.93 3.67 3.50
C GLY A 155 15.76 2.80 3.93
N VAL A 156 15.46 1.75 3.17
CA VAL A 156 14.34 0.81 3.46
C VAL A 156 14.48 0.18 4.85
N ASP A 157 15.70 -0.21 5.24
CA ASP A 157 15.94 -0.80 6.57
C ASP A 157 15.68 0.19 7.72
N ALA A 158 15.88 1.49 7.49
CA ALA A 158 15.58 2.52 8.46
C ALA A 158 14.06 2.73 8.62
N MET A 159 13.29 2.61 7.53
CA MET A 159 11.83 2.68 7.56
C MET A 159 11.22 1.59 8.46
N GLY A 160 11.72 0.35 8.36
CA GLY A 160 11.24 -0.77 9.18
C GLY A 160 11.58 -0.68 10.68
N ARG A 161 12.42 0.27 11.07
CA ARG A 161 12.81 0.52 12.49
C ARG A 161 12.12 1.73 13.13
N VAL A 162 11.26 2.43 12.38
CA VAL A 162 10.48 3.54 12.95
C VAL A 162 9.48 2.97 13.95
N ASP A 163 9.55 3.47 15.19
CA ASP A 163 8.68 3.03 16.26
C ASP A 163 7.26 3.63 16.16
N THR A 164 6.33 3.02 16.90
CA THR A 164 4.92 3.40 16.92
C THR A 164 4.70 4.84 17.37
N ASP A 165 5.42 5.29 18.39
CA ASP A 165 5.24 6.65 18.97
C ASP A 165 5.66 7.71 17.94
N THR A 166 6.77 7.49 17.23
CA THR A 166 7.22 8.34 16.12
C THR A 166 6.17 8.43 15.00
N LEU A 167 5.50 7.32 14.65
CA LEU A 167 4.43 7.30 13.64
C LEU A 167 3.18 8.05 14.11
N VAL A 168 2.81 7.90 15.38
CA VAL A 168 1.70 8.62 15.99
C VAL A 168 1.97 10.13 15.97
N ASP A 169 3.15 10.57 16.42
CA ASP A 169 3.54 11.98 16.43
C ASP A 169 3.62 12.57 15.01
N LEU A 170 4.06 11.78 14.02
CA LEU A 170 4.05 12.18 12.63
C LEU A 170 2.63 12.48 12.13
N CYS A 171 1.68 11.60 12.44
CA CYS A 171 0.27 11.77 12.09
C CYS A 171 -0.36 12.99 12.79
N VAL A 172 -0.05 13.21 14.07
CA VAL A 172 -0.50 14.40 14.81
C VAL A 172 -0.03 15.67 14.11
N ARG A 173 1.26 15.76 13.80
CA ARG A 173 1.83 16.92 13.08
C ARG A 173 1.25 17.10 11.67
N ALA A 174 0.88 16.01 11.00
CA ALA A 174 0.25 16.10 9.68
C ALA A 174 -1.16 16.72 9.77
N ILE A 175 -1.97 16.31 10.74
CA ILE A 175 -3.31 16.90 10.98
C ILE A 175 -3.20 18.34 11.49
N GLU A 176 -2.27 18.66 12.38
CA GLU A 176 -2.05 20.04 12.84
C GLU A 176 -1.72 20.99 11.69
N ALA A 177 -1.01 20.50 10.67
CA ALA A 177 -0.71 21.29 9.46
C ALA A 177 -1.87 21.35 8.46
N ALA A 178 -2.86 20.48 8.56
CA ALA A 178 -4.02 20.38 7.67
C ALA A 178 -5.27 19.94 8.44
N PRO A 179 -5.78 20.78 9.37
CA PRO A 179 -6.85 20.40 10.32
C PRO A 179 -8.18 20.08 9.66
N ASP A 180 -8.42 20.57 8.43
CA ASP A 180 -9.65 20.31 7.68
C ASP A 180 -9.57 19.04 6.81
N SER A 181 -8.64 18.12 7.11
CA SER A 181 -8.52 16.87 6.38
C SER A 181 -9.52 15.82 6.87
N ASP A 182 -10.11 15.10 5.92
CA ASP A 182 -11.07 14.02 6.20
C ASP A 182 -10.37 12.77 6.74
N ALA A 183 -9.09 12.59 6.40
CA ALA A 183 -8.29 11.42 6.78
C ALA A 183 -6.79 11.73 6.79
N ILE A 184 -6.01 10.78 7.31
CA ILE A 184 -4.55 10.74 7.19
C ILE A 184 -4.16 9.60 6.25
N LEU A 185 -3.28 9.88 5.29
CA LEU A 185 -2.55 8.86 4.55
C LEU A 185 -1.18 8.66 5.21
N LEU A 186 -1.00 7.54 5.92
CA LEU A 186 0.30 7.13 6.47
C LEU A 186 1.03 6.27 5.44
N SER A 187 1.87 6.90 4.63
CA SER A 187 2.41 6.31 3.40
C SER A 187 3.87 5.90 3.51
N CYS A 188 4.11 4.66 3.32
CA CYS A 188 5.29 3.91 2.91
C CYS A 188 5.09 2.42 3.24
N GLY A 189 5.24 1.54 2.26
CA GLY A 189 5.10 0.09 2.48
C GLY A 189 6.14 -0.54 3.42
N GLY A 190 7.22 0.18 3.73
CA GLY A 190 8.26 -0.27 4.69
C GLY A 190 7.98 0.06 6.15
N LEU A 191 6.98 0.89 6.46
CA LEU A 191 6.61 1.25 7.83
C LEU A 191 5.78 0.15 8.50
N GLN A 192 5.99 -0.05 9.81
CA GLN A 192 5.21 -0.97 10.66
C GLN A 192 4.06 -0.19 11.30
N THR A 193 2.91 -0.08 10.62
CA THR A 193 1.86 0.90 10.96
C THR A 193 0.67 0.35 11.75
N LEU A 194 0.50 -0.99 11.80
CA LEU A 194 -0.70 -1.60 12.38
C LEU A 194 -0.99 -1.20 13.82
N ASP A 195 0.05 -1.00 14.63
CA ASP A 195 -0.11 -0.64 16.04
C ASP A 195 -0.30 0.88 16.22
N ALA A 196 0.13 1.70 15.26
CA ALA A 196 -0.06 3.15 15.29
C ALA A 196 -1.48 3.57 14.85
N ILE A 197 -2.06 2.89 13.87
CA ILE A 197 -3.36 3.27 13.29
C ILE A 197 -4.46 3.44 14.34
N PRO A 198 -4.76 2.46 15.21
CA PRO A 198 -5.85 2.61 16.18
C PRO A 198 -5.61 3.74 17.18
N GLU A 199 -4.38 3.98 17.58
CA GLU A 199 -4.03 5.06 18.51
C GLU A 199 -4.21 6.43 17.84
N VAL A 200 -3.79 6.58 16.57
CA VAL A 200 -3.99 7.81 15.81
C VAL A 200 -5.47 8.11 15.63
N GLU A 201 -6.26 7.12 15.19
CA GLU A 201 -7.71 7.28 15.00
C GLU A 201 -8.44 7.63 16.32
N ARG A 202 -8.01 7.03 17.42
CA ARG A 202 -8.55 7.33 18.76
C ARG A 202 -8.23 8.76 19.22
N ARG A 203 -6.99 9.24 18.96
CA ARG A 203 -6.54 10.59 19.37
C ARG A 203 -7.15 11.69 18.52
N LEU A 204 -7.19 11.48 17.21
CA LEU A 204 -7.50 12.53 16.26
C LEU A 204 -8.93 12.48 15.73
N GLY A 205 -9.64 11.36 15.92
CA GLY A 205 -11.02 11.19 15.46
C GLY A 205 -11.20 11.04 13.95
N VAL A 206 -10.12 11.07 13.16
CA VAL A 206 -10.13 10.89 11.70
C VAL A 206 -9.60 9.51 11.31
N PRO A 207 -10.08 8.91 10.20
CA PRO A 207 -9.57 7.63 9.72
C PRO A 207 -8.12 7.73 9.24
N VAL A 208 -7.42 6.59 9.33
CA VAL A 208 -6.06 6.44 8.81
C VAL A 208 -6.04 5.37 7.72
N VAL A 209 -5.63 5.75 6.52
CA VAL A 209 -5.28 4.81 5.46
C VAL A 209 -3.77 4.64 5.46
N SER A 210 -3.29 3.40 5.55
CA SER A 210 -1.85 3.13 5.48
C SER A 210 -1.54 2.17 4.34
N SER A 211 -0.36 2.34 3.73
CA SER A 211 0.04 1.66 2.50
C SER A 211 -0.08 0.13 2.57
N SER A 212 0.60 -0.51 3.53
CA SER A 212 0.62 -1.97 3.63
C SER A 212 -0.75 -2.54 4.01
N PRO A 213 -1.44 -2.07 5.05
CA PRO A 213 -2.81 -2.51 5.37
C PRO A 213 -3.81 -2.33 4.22
N ALA A 214 -3.76 -1.19 3.52
CA ALA A 214 -4.62 -0.98 2.34
C ALA A 214 -4.31 -1.97 1.22
N GLY A 215 -3.02 -2.26 0.97
CA GLY A 215 -2.61 -3.26 -0.02
C GLY A 215 -3.16 -4.65 0.25
N PHE A 216 -3.17 -5.08 1.51
CA PHE A 216 -3.78 -6.36 1.91
C PHE A 216 -5.31 -6.31 1.79
N TRP A 217 -5.94 -5.25 2.29
CA TRP A 217 -7.39 -5.07 2.25
C TRP A 217 -7.92 -5.11 0.80
N ASP A 218 -7.30 -4.37 -0.11
CA ASP A 218 -7.75 -4.31 -1.50
C ASP A 218 -7.53 -5.64 -2.24
N ALA A 219 -6.38 -6.31 -2.02
CA ALA A 219 -6.10 -7.61 -2.61
C ALA A 219 -7.08 -8.70 -2.14
N VAL A 220 -7.43 -8.72 -0.84
CA VAL A 220 -8.41 -9.66 -0.26
C VAL A 220 -9.81 -9.40 -0.82
N ARG A 221 -10.20 -8.12 -0.94
CA ARG A 221 -11.47 -7.71 -1.54
C ARG A 221 -11.53 -8.11 -3.02
N LEU A 222 -10.46 -7.87 -3.76
CA LEU A 222 -10.35 -8.20 -5.18
C LEU A 222 -10.38 -9.72 -5.44
N ALA A 223 -9.86 -10.51 -4.50
CA ALA A 223 -9.94 -11.97 -4.55
C ALA A 223 -11.35 -12.54 -4.33
N GLY A 224 -12.31 -11.70 -3.91
CA GLY A 224 -13.68 -12.14 -3.65
C GLY A 224 -13.80 -13.17 -2.53
N SER A 225 -12.83 -13.26 -1.62
CA SER A 225 -12.78 -14.29 -0.57
C SER A 225 -13.87 -14.13 0.50
N GLY A 226 -14.47 -12.93 0.62
CA GLY A 226 -15.38 -12.60 1.72
C GLY A 226 -14.74 -12.57 3.10
N ALA A 227 -13.42 -12.76 3.18
CA ALA A 227 -12.69 -12.74 4.45
C ALA A 227 -12.68 -11.35 5.06
N LYS A 228 -12.95 -11.29 6.35
CA LYS A 228 -12.87 -10.05 7.13
C LYS A 228 -11.50 -9.92 7.78
N ALA A 229 -10.98 -8.71 7.80
CA ALA A 229 -9.77 -8.42 8.54
C ALA A 229 -9.98 -8.64 10.05
N ALA A 230 -8.90 -8.95 10.75
CA ALA A 230 -8.90 -8.95 12.21
C ALA A 230 -9.27 -7.54 12.72
N THR A 231 -10.05 -7.50 13.79
CA THR A 231 -10.57 -6.25 14.36
C THR A 231 -9.48 -5.46 15.11
N GLY A 232 -9.67 -4.14 15.22
CA GLY A 232 -8.78 -3.28 16.01
C GLY A 232 -7.64 -2.64 15.24
N TYR A 233 -7.62 -2.70 13.91
CA TYR A 233 -6.57 -2.13 13.06
C TYR A 233 -7.03 -0.94 12.21
N GLY A 234 -8.05 -0.21 12.67
CA GLY A 234 -8.54 1.00 12.04
C GLY A 234 -9.83 0.84 11.24
N ARG A 235 -10.41 1.99 10.84
CA ARG A 235 -11.74 2.06 10.22
C ARG A 235 -11.78 1.42 8.85
N LEU A 236 -10.73 1.55 8.04
CA LEU A 236 -10.67 0.95 6.70
C LEU A 236 -10.91 -0.56 6.74
N LEU A 237 -10.33 -1.24 7.72
CA LEU A 237 -10.37 -2.70 7.81
C LEU A 237 -11.69 -3.23 8.39
N GLY A 238 -12.54 -2.33 8.87
CA GLY A 238 -13.91 -2.61 9.29
C GLY A 238 -14.98 -2.21 8.26
N ALA A 239 -14.54 -1.62 7.14
CA ALA A 239 -15.43 -1.14 6.07
C ALA A 239 -15.86 -2.26 5.10
#